data_db3d1c90b286b93d516bc402789be506
#
_entry.id   db3d1c90b286b93d516bc402789be506
#
_cell.length_a   1.000
_cell.length_b   1.000
_cell.length_c   1.000
_cell.angle_alpha   90.00
_cell.angle_beta   90.00
_cell.angle_gamma   90.00
#
_symmetry.space_group_name_H-M   'P 1'
#
loop_
_entity.id
_entity.type
_entity.pdbx_description
1 polymer ?
#
loop_
_entity_poly.entity_id
_entity_poly.type
_entity_poly.pdbx_seq_one_letter_code
_entity_poly.pdbx_strand_id
1 'polypeptide(L)'
;MLGGRTNEQWIAQYSSSHQHPMNRLCHTLGIPTILLSLPFFLGGIFFHRMLWFAGALFAIGWIFQFIGHAFEGKPPEFFHDWRFLFVGVRWWWAKIHGRA
;
A
#
# COMPACT_ATOMS: atom_id res chain seq x y z
N MET A 1 -15.36 2.61 -11.81
CA MET A 1 -13.93 2.91 -11.99
C MET A 1 -13.59 4.27 -11.45
N LEU A 2 -12.39 4.45 -11.04
CA LEU A 2 -11.92 5.71 -10.47
C LEU A 2 -11.71 6.72 -11.60
N GLY A 3 -12.46 7.81 -11.61
CA GLY A 3 -12.26 8.93 -12.52
C GLY A 3 -12.33 8.61 -14.01
N GLY A 4 -13.05 7.58 -14.43
CA GLY A 4 -13.19 7.21 -15.83
C GLY A 4 -12.01 6.47 -16.44
N ARG A 5 -10.92 6.25 -15.68
CA ARG A 5 -9.77 5.46 -16.13
C ARG A 5 -10.02 3.98 -15.86
N THR A 6 -9.49 3.11 -16.72
CA THR A 6 -9.59 1.67 -16.50
C THR A 6 -8.68 1.24 -15.34
N ASN A 7 -8.97 0.07 -14.75
CA ASN A 7 -8.12 -0.49 -13.71
C ASN A 7 -6.69 -0.71 -14.22
N GLU A 8 -6.54 -1.17 -15.46
CA GLU A 8 -5.24 -1.38 -16.09
C GLU A 8 -4.46 -0.07 -16.24
N GLN A 9 -5.13 1.02 -16.57
CA GLN A 9 -4.49 2.34 -16.68
C GLN A 9 -3.97 2.81 -15.32
N TRP A 10 -4.76 2.65 -14.26
CA TRP A 10 -4.36 3.01 -12.93
C TRP A 10 -3.16 2.19 -12.46
N ILE A 11 -3.22 0.88 -12.66
CA ILE A 11 -2.13 -0.03 -12.27
C ILE A 11 -0.87 0.26 -13.06
N ALA A 12 -0.99 0.56 -14.36
CA ALA A 12 0.17 0.89 -15.20
C ALA A 12 0.88 2.16 -14.70
N GLN A 13 0.12 3.19 -14.34
CA GLN A 13 0.70 4.41 -13.79
C GLN A 13 1.36 4.16 -12.44
N TYR A 14 0.73 3.38 -11.57
CA TYR A 14 1.30 3.01 -10.28
C TYR A 14 2.62 2.24 -10.47
N SER A 15 2.63 1.28 -11.40
CA SER A 15 3.84 0.51 -11.71
C SER A 15 4.95 1.40 -12.25
N SER A 16 4.63 2.45 -13.00
CA SER A 16 5.63 3.36 -13.55
C SER A 16 6.37 4.16 -12.47
N SER A 17 5.74 4.38 -11.32
CA SER A 17 6.37 5.04 -10.19
C SER A 17 6.97 4.06 -9.18
N HIS A 18 6.92 2.76 -9.46
CA HIS A 18 7.44 1.69 -8.60
C HIS A 18 8.33 0.76 -9.40
N GLN A 19 9.43 1.32 -9.95
CA GLN A 19 10.38 0.58 -10.81
C GLN A 19 11.49 -0.07 -10.03
N HIS A 20 11.93 0.55 -8.92
CA HIS A 20 13.06 0.04 -8.15
C HIS A 20 12.66 -1.27 -7.45
N PRO A 21 13.48 -2.35 -7.56
CA PRO A 21 13.13 -3.64 -6.95
C PRO A 21 12.88 -3.57 -5.46
N MET A 22 13.65 -2.75 -4.72
CA MET A 22 13.46 -2.58 -3.27
C MET A 22 12.15 -1.88 -2.97
N ASN A 23 11.75 -0.89 -3.79
CA ASN A 23 10.46 -0.23 -3.61
C ASN A 23 9.32 -1.21 -3.86
N ARG A 24 9.42 -2.01 -4.92
CA ARG A 24 8.39 -3.03 -5.22
C ARG A 24 8.29 -4.06 -4.09
N LEU A 25 9.43 -4.49 -3.55
CA LEU A 25 9.45 -5.42 -2.42
C LEU A 25 8.82 -4.79 -1.17
N CYS A 26 9.20 -3.56 -0.83
CA CYS A 26 8.66 -2.85 0.33
C CYS A 26 7.15 -2.69 0.23
N HIS A 27 6.62 -2.40 -0.97
CA HIS A 27 5.18 -2.30 -1.18
C HIS A 27 4.50 -3.68 -1.13
N THR A 28 5.14 -4.70 -1.66
CA THR A 28 4.60 -6.07 -1.61
C THR A 28 4.43 -6.56 -0.18
N LEU A 29 5.32 -6.16 0.73
CA LEU A 29 5.25 -6.51 2.15
C LEU A 29 4.45 -5.50 2.96
N GLY A 30 4.58 -4.21 2.65
CA GLY A 30 3.97 -3.13 3.42
C GLY A 30 2.46 -3.04 3.24
N ILE A 31 1.97 -3.19 2.01
CA ILE A 31 0.53 -3.08 1.73
C ILE A 31 -0.28 -4.11 2.53
N PRO A 32 0.04 -5.42 2.50
CA PRO A 32 -0.72 -6.38 3.30
C PRO A 32 -0.56 -6.15 4.81
N THR A 33 0.58 -5.62 5.25
CA THR A 33 0.78 -5.29 6.67
C THR A 33 -0.16 -4.17 7.11
N ILE A 34 -0.31 -3.13 6.29
CA ILE A 34 -1.27 -2.05 6.54
C ILE A 34 -2.69 -2.59 6.53
N LEU A 35 -3.04 -3.41 5.53
CA LEU A 35 -4.37 -3.98 5.43
C LEU A 35 -4.70 -4.85 6.64
N LEU A 36 -3.73 -5.63 7.13
CA LEU A 36 -3.91 -6.48 8.30
C LEU A 36 -4.14 -5.67 9.57
N SER A 37 -3.61 -4.44 9.64
CA SER A 37 -3.83 -3.56 10.79
C SER A 37 -5.30 -3.20 10.97
N LEU A 38 -6.07 -3.14 9.89
CA LEU A 38 -7.45 -2.66 9.91
C LEU A 38 -8.38 -3.53 10.80
N PRO A 39 -8.41 -4.87 10.67
CA PRO A 39 -9.22 -5.68 11.57
C PRO A 39 -8.77 -5.59 13.03
N PHE A 40 -7.49 -5.35 13.29
CA PHE A 40 -7.01 -5.13 14.66
C PHE A 40 -7.48 -3.78 15.21
N PHE A 41 -7.56 -2.73 14.40
CA PHE A 41 -8.16 -1.46 14.82
C PHE A 41 -9.64 -1.67 15.15
N LEU A 42 -10.35 -2.42 14.31
CA LEU A 42 -11.76 -2.71 14.55
C LEU A 42 -11.95 -3.52 15.83
N GLY A 43 -11.12 -4.54 16.06
CA GLY A 43 -11.14 -5.34 17.27
C GLY A 43 -10.78 -4.54 18.52
N GLY A 44 -10.01 -3.48 18.37
CA GLY A 44 -9.63 -2.59 19.47
C GLY A 44 -10.80 -1.86 20.10
N ILE A 45 -11.95 -1.79 19.41
CA ILE A 45 -13.19 -1.25 19.98
C ILE A 45 -13.67 -2.11 21.17
N PHE A 46 -13.45 -3.42 21.06
CA PHE A 46 -13.88 -4.41 22.08
C PHE A 46 -12.75 -4.83 23.00
N PHE A 47 -11.53 -4.96 22.46
CA PHE A 47 -10.36 -5.44 23.17
C PHE A 47 -9.24 -4.39 23.05
N HIS A 48 -9.11 -3.56 24.03
CA HIS A 48 -8.21 -2.40 24.02
C HIS A 48 -6.77 -2.74 23.63
N ARG A 49 -6.28 -3.91 24.07
CA ARG A 49 -4.90 -4.34 23.78
C ARG A 49 -4.65 -4.56 22.27
N MET A 50 -5.70 -4.84 21.50
CA MET A 50 -5.56 -5.01 20.05
C MET A 50 -5.12 -3.72 19.36
N LEU A 51 -5.33 -2.55 19.97
CA LEU A 51 -4.87 -1.27 19.43
C LEU A 51 -3.34 -1.19 19.35
N TRP A 52 -2.63 -1.86 20.26
CA TRP A 52 -1.16 -1.91 20.20
C TRP A 52 -0.69 -2.67 18.96
N PHE A 53 -1.30 -3.82 18.68
CA PHE A 53 -0.98 -4.61 17.49
C PHE A 53 -1.37 -3.84 16.22
N ALA A 54 -2.54 -3.21 16.21
CA ALA A 54 -3.00 -2.41 15.10
C ALA A 54 -2.02 -1.27 14.79
N GLY A 55 -1.63 -0.52 15.83
CA GLY A 55 -0.70 0.58 15.68
C GLY A 55 0.67 0.12 15.20
N ALA A 56 1.17 -1.00 15.72
CA ALA A 56 2.46 -1.56 15.30
C ALA A 56 2.43 -1.98 13.82
N LEU A 57 1.39 -2.72 13.41
CA LEU A 57 1.26 -3.17 12.02
C LEU A 57 1.11 -1.99 11.07
N PHE A 58 0.32 -1.01 11.45
CA PHE A 58 0.10 0.18 10.65
C PHE A 58 1.40 0.96 10.47
N ALA A 59 2.13 1.20 11.55
CA ALA A 59 3.40 1.92 11.51
C ALA A 59 4.45 1.17 10.67
N ILE A 60 4.59 -0.13 10.89
CA ILE A 60 5.56 -0.96 10.16
C ILE A 60 5.23 -0.94 8.67
N GLY A 61 3.96 -1.11 8.31
CA GLY A 61 3.54 -1.10 6.91
C GLY A 61 3.86 0.21 6.21
N TRP A 62 3.59 1.34 6.85
CA TRP A 62 3.90 2.65 6.29
C TRP A 62 5.40 2.93 6.25
N ILE A 63 6.17 2.45 7.23
CA ILE A 63 7.64 2.55 7.18
C ILE A 63 8.16 1.84 5.93
N PHE A 64 7.68 0.64 5.62
CA PHE A 64 8.06 -0.04 4.38
C PHE A 64 7.74 0.79 3.14
N GLN A 65 6.54 1.40 3.10
CA GLN A 65 6.14 2.23 1.96
C GLN A 65 7.10 3.40 1.75
N PHE A 66 7.42 4.14 2.81
CA PHE A 66 8.29 5.31 2.69
C PHE A 66 9.75 4.92 2.43
N ILE A 67 10.24 3.83 3.00
CA ILE A 67 11.57 3.31 2.67
C ILE A 67 11.63 2.97 1.18
N GLY A 68 10.61 2.30 0.65
CA GLY A 68 10.53 1.96 -0.76
C GLY A 68 10.60 3.20 -1.64
N HIS A 69 9.87 4.25 -1.31
CA HIS A 69 9.90 5.49 -2.08
C HIS A 69 11.23 6.21 -1.98
N ALA A 70 11.94 6.07 -0.85
CA ALA A 70 13.30 6.60 -0.74
C ALA A 70 14.25 5.93 -1.73
N PHE A 71 14.13 4.62 -1.94
CA PHE A 71 14.90 3.90 -2.97
C PHE A 71 14.51 4.33 -4.37
N GLU A 72 13.25 4.60 -4.61
CA GLU A 72 12.76 5.03 -5.93
C GLU A 72 13.19 6.45 -6.28
N GLY A 73 13.44 7.27 -5.27
CA GLY A 73 13.76 8.69 -5.47
C GLY A 73 12.56 9.54 -5.84
N LYS A 74 11.35 9.04 -5.62
CA LYS A 74 10.10 9.72 -5.94
C LYS A 74 9.14 9.67 -4.75
N PRO A 75 8.31 10.72 -4.55
CA PRO A 75 7.31 10.69 -3.49
C PRO A 75 6.19 9.69 -3.84
N PRO A 76 5.41 9.25 -2.83
CA PRO A 76 4.23 8.43 -3.09
C PRO A 76 3.24 9.11 -4.02
N GLU A 77 2.64 8.34 -4.93
CA GLU A 77 1.66 8.87 -5.90
C GLU A 77 0.44 9.47 -5.21
N PHE A 78 0.03 8.98 -4.04
CA PHE A 78 -1.14 9.52 -3.35
C PHE A 78 -0.95 10.96 -2.86
N PHE A 79 0.29 11.47 -2.84
CA PHE A 79 0.52 12.89 -2.58
C PHE A 79 -0.03 13.78 -3.70
N HIS A 80 -0.15 13.22 -4.90
CA HIS A 80 -0.69 13.93 -6.06
C HIS A 80 -2.18 13.63 -6.25
N ASP A 81 -2.60 12.40 -5.93
CA ASP A 81 -3.98 11.95 -6.10
C ASP A 81 -4.26 10.86 -5.05
N TRP A 82 -5.15 11.16 -4.10
CA TRP A 82 -5.50 10.26 -2.99
C TRP A 82 -6.02 8.89 -3.45
N ARG A 83 -6.57 8.83 -4.68
CA ARG A 83 -7.10 7.57 -5.22
C ARG A 83 -6.02 6.51 -5.38
N PHE A 84 -4.76 6.91 -5.45
CA PHE A 84 -3.65 5.97 -5.50
C PHE A 84 -3.48 5.12 -4.24
N LEU A 85 -4.09 5.50 -3.13
CA LEU A 85 -4.15 4.60 -1.96
C LEU A 85 -4.90 3.32 -2.30
N PHE A 86 -6.02 3.44 -3.03
CA PHE A 86 -6.80 2.28 -3.46
C PHE A 86 -6.13 1.56 -4.62
N VAL A 87 -5.53 2.30 -5.53
CA VAL A 87 -4.79 1.72 -6.66
C VAL A 87 -3.63 0.87 -6.16
N GLY A 88 -2.97 1.29 -5.07
CA GLY A 88 -1.91 0.51 -4.46
C GLY A 88 -2.37 -0.88 -4.02
N VAL A 89 -3.56 -0.98 -3.44
CA VAL A 89 -4.14 -2.27 -3.06
C VAL A 89 -4.42 -3.13 -4.29
N ARG A 90 -4.95 -2.53 -5.36
CA ARG A 90 -5.22 -3.24 -6.61
C ARG A 90 -3.94 -3.72 -7.28
N TRP A 91 -2.90 -2.89 -7.25
CA TRP A 91 -1.58 -3.26 -7.77
C TRP A 91 -1.00 -4.45 -7.01
N TRP A 92 -1.07 -4.41 -5.67
CA TRP A 92 -0.60 -5.49 -4.82
C TRP A 92 -1.34 -6.80 -5.15
N TRP A 93 -2.66 -6.73 -5.27
CA TRP A 93 -3.48 -7.89 -5.62
C TRP A 93 -3.05 -8.47 -6.98
N ALA A 94 -2.87 -7.60 -7.97
CA ALA A 94 -2.41 -8.03 -9.29
C ALA A 94 -1.01 -8.64 -9.22
N LYS A 95 -0.12 -8.05 -8.42
CA LYS A 95 1.27 -8.53 -8.30
C LYS A 95 1.33 -9.93 -7.71
N ILE A 96 0.59 -10.22 -6.65
CA ILE A 96 0.61 -11.56 -6.04
C ILE A 96 -0.03 -12.62 -6.93
N HIS A 97 -0.80 -12.20 -7.95
CA HIS A 97 -1.36 -13.09 -8.96
C HIS A 97 -0.53 -13.09 -10.25
N GLY A 98 0.65 -12.52 -10.24
CA GLY A 98 1.55 -12.51 -11.38
C GLY A 98 1.15 -11.59 -12.52
N ARG A 99 0.33 -10.56 -12.25
CA ARG A 99 -0.19 -9.63 -13.27
C ARG A 99 0.40 -8.23 -13.19
N ALA A 100 1.32 -7.99 -12.26
CA ALA A 100 1.92 -6.65 -12.11
C ALA A 100 3.40 -6.72 -11.74
#